data_34ea7a643232a94c88e927e94ddfef98
#
_entry.id   34ea7a643232a94c88e927e94ddfef98
#
_cell.length_a   1.000
_cell.length_b   1.000
_cell.length_c   1.000
_cell.angle_alpha   90.00
_cell.angle_beta   90.00
_cell.angle_gamma   90.00
#
_symmetry.space_group_name_H-M   'P 1'
#
loop_
_entity.id
_entity.type
_entity.pdbx_description
1 polymer ?
#
loop_
_entity_poly.entity_id
_entity_poly.type
_entity_poly.pdbx_seq_one_letter_code
_entity_poly.pdbx_strand_id
1 'polypeptide(L)'
;IGVPSAHAVLDARRAASELSGARLGDRTVVWGHSQGGGAALWTGALADDYAPDLPLSGVVALAPASDPLALIDALTEVTGGSIFASFAVAAYTSIYDDVTFREYVRPGVEPIVRTLSRRCLSEPGVVVSILTSLGLSTDPEIFASDPTAGPLGTRLEQNAAPATVSAPLLIGQGGDDTLVRPDAQRAFVEGLCASGQRLEYAVYEGRGHIPLVERGSPAIADVFAWTAARFAGEPVDDGCRSLPQR
;
A
#
# COMPACT_ATOMS: atom_id res chain seq x y z
N ILE A 1 10.07 1.59 -6.27
CA ILE A 1 9.49 1.84 -4.92
C ILE A 1 9.08 0.51 -4.30
N GLY A 2 8.39 -0.36 -5.03
CA GLY A 2 7.96 -1.66 -4.51
C GLY A 2 9.13 -2.55 -4.04
N VAL A 3 10.11 -2.76 -4.90
CA VAL A 3 11.29 -3.60 -4.59
C VAL A 3 12.04 -3.13 -3.33
N PRO A 4 12.46 -1.85 -3.19
CA PRO A 4 13.13 -1.39 -1.97
C PRO A 4 12.27 -1.55 -0.72
N SER A 5 10.95 -1.37 -0.81
CA SER A 5 10.06 -1.57 0.33
C SER A 5 10.05 -3.04 0.78
N ALA A 6 9.99 -3.98 -0.17
CA ALA A 6 10.05 -5.41 0.13
C ALA A 6 11.37 -5.80 0.80
N HIS A 7 12.50 -5.34 0.25
CA HIS A 7 13.82 -5.60 0.85
C HIS A 7 13.90 -5.05 2.28
N ALA A 8 13.42 -3.81 2.51
CA ALA A 8 13.44 -3.21 3.84
C ALA A 8 12.61 -4.01 4.86
N VAL A 9 11.45 -4.55 4.46
CA VAL A 9 10.61 -5.40 5.33
C VAL A 9 11.30 -6.71 5.67
N LEU A 10 11.89 -7.39 4.68
CA LEU A 10 12.58 -8.66 4.88
C LEU A 10 13.86 -8.48 5.70
N ASP A 11 14.64 -7.43 5.45
CA ASP A 11 15.83 -7.11 6.22
C ASP A 11 15.51 -6.68 7.66
N ALA A 12 14.40 -5.98 7.88
CA ALA A 12 13.93 -5.68 9.24
C ALA A 12 13.65 -6.96 10.04
N ARG A 13 13.09 -8.01 9.40
CA ARG A 13 12.89 -9.32 10.05
C ARG A 13 14.21 -10.01 10.36
N ARG A 14 15.21 -9.95 9.46
CA ARG A 14 16.57 -10.46 9.72
C ARG A 14 17.23 -9.74 10.87
N ALA A 15 17.22 -8.40 10.83
CA ALA A 15 17.77 -7.57 11.91
C ALA A 15 17.12 -7.85 13.27
N ALA A 16 15.79 -8.04 13.30
CA ALA A 16 15.08 -8.40 14.52
C ALA A 16 15.54 -9.74 15.11
N SER A 17 15.99 -10.69 14.28
CA SER A 17 16.52 -11.98 14.76
C SER A 17 17.86 -11.85 15.48
N GLU A 18 18.61 -10.79 15.18
CA GLU A 18 19.92 -10.51 15.79
C GLU A 18 19.80 -9.74 17.12
N LEU A 19 18.61 -9.24 17.46
CA LEU A 19 18.41 -8.52 18.71
C LEU A 19 18.52 -9.46 19.91
N SER A 20 19.43 -9.16 20.81
CA SER A 20 19.60 -9.92 22.06
C SER A 20 18.32 -9.84 22.90
N GLY A 21 17.73 -11.01 23.19
CA GLY A 21 16.48 -11.11 23.97
C GLY A 21 15.21 -11.13 23.12
N ALA A 22 15.27 -10.91 21.82
CA ALA A 22 14.15 -11.16 20.93
C ALA A 22 13.86 -12.67 20.87
N ARG A 23 12.64 -13.06 21.26
CA ARG A 23 12.17 -14.45 21.15
C ARG A 23 11.28 -14.57 19.96
N LEU A 24 11.87 -14.60 18.77
CA LEU A 24 11.13 -14.72 17.51
C LEU A 24 10.97 -16.21 17.17
N GLY A 25 9.76 -16.57 16.73
CA GLY A 25 9.52 -17.89 16.13
C GLY A 25 9.93 -17.91 14.66
N ASP A 26 9.87 -19.09 14.07
CA ASP A 26 10.27 -19.32 12.66
C ASP A 26 9.21 -18.88 11.65
N ARG A 27 8.01 -18.57 12.12
CA ARG A 27 6.89 -18.17 11.26
C ARG A 27 6.78 -16.65 11.16
N THR A 28 6.57 -16.17 9.93
CA THR A 28 6.48 -14.76 9.64
C THR A 28 5.24 -14.49 8.79
N VAL A 29 4.41 -13.56 9.25
CA VAL A 29 3.31 -12.98 8.46
C VAL A 29 3.58 -11.49 8.30
N VAL A 30 3.45 -10.99 7.08
CA VAL A 30 3.64 -9.58 6.74
C VAL A 30 2.29 -8.91 6.63
N TRP A 31 2.10 -7.80 7.32
CA TRP A 31 0.89 -6.98 7.25
C TRP A 31 1.18 -5.61 6.69
N GLY A 32 0.24 -5.09 5.92
CA GLY A 32 0.31 -3.72 5.46
C GLY A 32 -1.07 -3.13 5.15
N HIS A 33 -1.19 -1.82 5.32
CA HIS A 33 -2.36 -1.04 4.95
C HIS A 33 -1.97 0.05 3.95
N SER A 34 -2.80 0.30 2.96
CA SER A 34 -2.59 1.35 1.95
C SER A 34 -1.25 1.18 1.22
N GLN A 35 -0.36 2.15 1.25
CA GLN A 35 1.00 2.04 0.71
C GLN A 35 1.75 0.86 1.35
N GLY A 36 1.58 0.64 2.67
CA GLY A 36 2.11 -0.54 3.36
C GLY A 36 1.50 -1.85 2.87
N GLY A 37 0.23 -1.85 2.43
CA GLY A 37 -0.42 -2.99 1.78
C GLY A 37 0.23 -3.34 0.45
N GLY A 38 0.53 -2.33 -0.37
CA GLY A 38 1.34 -2.50 -1.58
C GLY A 38 2.73 -3.05 -1.27
N ALA A 39 3.40 -2.53 -0.25
CA ALA A 39 4.70 -3.03 0.21
C ALA A 39 4.61 -4.50 0.68
N ALA A 40 3.53 -4.90 1.36
CA ALA A 40 3.31 -6.28 1.78
C ALA A 40 3.16 -7.23 0.59
N LEU A 41 2.43 -6.81 -0.45
CA LEU A 41 2.31 -7.58 -1.70
C LEU A 41 3.67 -7.77 -2.38
N TRP A 42 4.45 -6.70 -2.51
CA TRP A 42 5.82 -6.78 -3.04
C TRP A 42 6.74 -7.65 -2.19
N THR A 43 6.60 -7.59 -0.87
CA THR A 43 7.36 -8.45 0.05
C THR A 43 7.05 -9.92 -0.19
N GLY A 44 5.76 -10.26 -0.30
CA GLY A 44 5.33 -11.63 -0.58
C GLY A 44 5.78 -12.15 -1.94
N ALA A 45 5.86 -11.27 -2.95
CA ALA A 45 6.31 -11.65 -4.28
C ALA A 45 7.81 -11.89 -4.38
N LEU A 46 8.62 -11.16 -3.59
CA LEU A 46 10.09 -11.22 -3.66
C LEU A 46 10.72 -12.08 -2.57
N ALA A 47 9.93 -12.57 -1.59
CA ALA A 47 10.47 -13.28 -0.42
C ALA A 47 11.31 -14.50 -0.79
N ASP A 48 10.83 -15.33 -1.70
CA ASP A 48 11.52 -16.58 -2.08
C ASP A 48 12.86 -16.32 -2.77
N ASP A 49 12.94 -15.25 -3.57
CA ASP A 49 14.17 -14.90 -4.30
C ASP A 49 15.15 -14.11 -3.43
N TYR A 50 14.66 -13.15 -2.66
CA TYR A 50 15.50 -12.24 -1.87
C TYR A 50 15.85 -12.79 -0.48
N ALA A 51 14.92 -13.50 0.14
CA ALA A 51 15.06 -14.01 1.50
C ALA A 51 14.61 -15.47 1.63
N PRO A 52 15.23 -16.42 0.89
CA PRO A 52 14.87 -17.85 0.96
C PRO A 52 15.08 -18.45 2.36
N ASP A 53 15.87 -17.78 3.20
CA ASP A 53 16.06 -18.07 4.62
C ASP A 53 14.88 -17.67 5.52
N LEU A 54 13.92 -16.88 5.00
CA LEU A 54 12.77 -16.36 5.73
C LEU A 54 11.44 -16.72 5.03
N PRO A 55 11.02 -17.98 5.01
CA PRO A 55 9.77 -18.36 4.35
C PRO A 55 8.59 -17.65 5.02
N LEU A 56 7.73 -17.00 4.21
CA LEU A 56 6.55 -16.34 4.72
C LEU A 56 5.41 -17.33 4.94
N SER A 57 4.80 -17.26 6.12
CA SER A 57 3.61 -18.04 6.46
C SER A 57 2.34 -17.40 5.90
N GLY A 58 2.37 -16.12 5.55
CA GLY A 58 1.26 -15.40 4.95
C GLY A 58 1.53 -13.92 4.74
N VAL A 59 0.69 -13.31 3.91
CA VAL A 59 0.69 -11.88 3.63
C VAL A 59 -0.73 -11.33 3.84
N VAL A 60 -0.84 -10.19 4.49
CA VAL A 60 -2.10 -9.46 4.65
C VAL A 60 -1.95 -8.07 4.06
N ALA A 61 -2.83 -7.72 3.13
CA ALA A 61 -2.86 -6.43 2.48
C ALA A 61 -4.26 -5.78 2.67
N LEU A 62 -4.33 -4.74 3.47
CA LEU A 62 -5.57 -4.00 3.72
C LEU A 62 -5.60 -2.74 2.86
N ALA A 63 -6.67 -2.60 2.05
CA ALA A 63 -6.83 -1.52 1.08
C ALA A 63 -5.49 -1.18 0.38
N PRO A 64 -4.78 -2.16 -0.20
CA PRO A 64 -3.43 -1.95 -0.72
C PRO A 64 -3.41 -0.96 -1.88
N ALA A 65 -2.40 -0.10 -1.91
CA ALA A 65 -2.05 0.70 -3.09
C ALA A 65 -1.41 -0.23 -4.15
N SER A 66 -2.24 -1.08 -4.74
CA SER A 66 -1.83 -2.14 -5.67
C SER A 66 -1.57 -1.62 -7.09
N ASP A 67 -2.24 -0.54 -7.48
CA ASP A 67 -2.10 0.14 -8.76
C ASP A 67 -1.76 1.62 -8.53
N PRO A 68 -0.47 1.99 -8.50
CA PRO A 68 -0.05 3.37 -8.30
C PRO A 68 -0.52 4.32 -9.41
N LEU A 69 -0.70 3.82 -10.65
CA LEU A 69 -1.16 4.63 -11.77
C LEU A 69 -2.63 5.03 -11.57
N ALA A 70 -3.51 4.06 -11.31
CA ALA A 70 -4.91 4.33 -11.02
C ALA A 70 -5.08 5.16 -9.74
N LEU A 71 -4.21 4.96 -8.74
CA LEU A 71 -4.25 5.72 -7.50
C LEU A 71 -3.90 7.18 -7.72
N ILE A 72 -2.84 7.51 -8.48
CA ILE A 72 -2.43 8.91 -8.72
C ILE A 72 -3.52 9.68 -9.49
N ASP A 73 -4.20 9.00 -10.41
CA ASP A 73 -5.35 9.56 -11.14
C ASP A 73 -6.50 9.90 -10.18
N ALA A 74 -6.87 8.96 -9.31
CA ALA A 74 -7.92 9.15 -8.31
C ALA A 74 -7.61 10.26 -7.29
N LEU A 75 -6.33 10.51 -6.97
CA LEU A 75 -5.93 11.56 -6.03
C LEU A 75 -6.28 12.97 -6.49
N THR A 76 -6.46 13.20 -7.78
CA THR A 76 -6.88 14.49 -8.34
C THR A 76 -8.33 14.84 -7.98
N GLU A 77 -9.15 13.84 -7.64
CA GLU A 77 -10.57 13.98 -7.33
C GLU A 77 -10.88 13.95 -5.83
N VAL A 78 -9.89 13.59 -4.98
CA VAL A 78 -10.08 13.41 -3.54
C VAL A 78 -9.59 14.63 -2.76
N THR A 79 -10.42 15.13 -1.83
CA THR A 79 -10.02 16.21 -0.92
C THR A 79 -8.78 15.80 -0.11
N GLY A 80 -7.73 16.60 -0.14
CA GLY A 80 -6.44 16.27 0.48
C GLY A 80 -5.55 15.36 -0.38
N GLY A 81 -5.97 15.00 -1.58
CA GLY A 81 -5.20 14.19 -2.52
C GLY A 81 -3.85 14.79 -2.87
N SER A 82 -3.73 16.12 -2.85
CA SER A 82 -2.46 16.84 -3.06
C SER A 82 -1.38 16.45 -2.04
N ILE A 83 -1.74 16.06 -0.82
CA ILE A 83 -0.80 15.58 0.20
C ILE A 83 -0.19 14.26 -0.26
N PHE A 84 -1.02 13.30 -0.65
CA PHE A 84 -0.56 11.98 -1.11
C PHE A 84 0.18 12.09 -2.45
N ALA A 85 -0.32 12.91 -3.37
CA ALA A 85 0.36 13.20 -4.62
C ALA A 85 1.75 13.83 -4.40
N SER A 86 1.89 14.69 -3.39
CA SER A 86 3.20 15.27 -2.99
C SER A 86 4.17 14.19 -2.52
N PHE A 87 3.73 13.20 -1.74
CA PHE A 87 4.56 12.05 -1.35
C PHE A 87 4.96 11.22 -2.56
N ALA A 88 4.02 10.91 -3.46
CA ALA A 88 4.29 10.13 -4.66
C ALA A 88 5.34 10.84 -5.53
N VAL A 89 5.11 12.10 -5.92
CA VAL A 89 6.05 12.85 -6.75
C VAL A 89 7.43 12.94 -6.10
N ALA A 90 7.51 13.24 -4.79
CA ALA A 90 8.78 13.30 -4.10
C ALA A 90 9.53 11.96 -4.09
N ALA A 91 8.81 10.85 -3.90
CA ALA A 91 9.40 9.52 -3.92
C ALA A 91 9.92 9.15 -5.32
N TYR A 92 9.10 9.34 -6.36
CA TYR A 92 9.49 8.97 -7.72
C TYR A 92 10.63 9.85 -8.26
N THR A 93 10.61 11.15 -8.01
CA THR A 93 11.69 12.05 -8.42
C THR A 93 12.99 11.83 -7.65
N SER A 94 12.96 11.15 -6.49
CA SER A 94 14.16 10.83 -5.73
C SER A 94 14.82 9.51 -6.15
N ILE A 95 14.07 8.63 -6.82
CA ILE A 95 14.51 7.27 -7.19
C ILE A 95 14.80 7.16 -8.69
N TYR A 96 14.03 7.87 -9.52
CA TYR A 96 14.09 7.77 -10.97
C TYR A 96 14.62 9.07 -11.58
N ASP A 97 15.78 9.01 -12.20
CA ASP A 97 16.46 10.18 -12.79
C ASP A 97 15.69 10.79 -13.97
N ASP A 98 14.85 9.99 -14.63
CA ASP A 98 13.98 10.41 -15.74
C ASP A 98 12.66 11.06 -15.29
N VAL A 99 12.38 11.10 -13.97
CA VAL A 99 11.21 11.78 -13.40
C VAL A 99 11.66 13.04 -12.67
N THR A 100 11.22 14.21 -13.11
CA THR A 100 11.66 15.47 -12.52
C THR A 100 10.52 16.31 -11.95
N PHE A 101 10.79 17.03 -10.86
CA PHE A 101 9.81 18.00 -10.30
C PHE A 101 9.38 19.04 -11.33
N ARG A 102 10.30 19.52 -12.17
CA ARG A 102 10.02 20.57 -13.14
C ARG A 102 9.00 20.15 -14.19
N GLU A 103 8.96 18.88 -14.53
CA GLU A 103 8.05 18.35 -15.53
C GLU A 103 6.64 18.17 -14.98
N TYR A 104 6.53 17.68 -13.75
CA TYR A 104 5.25 17.26 -13.19
C TYR A 104 4.67 18.23 -12.15
N VAL A 105 5.45 19.12 -11.56
CA VAL A 105 4.96 20.03 -10.52
C VAL A 105 4.96 21.47 -11.02
N ARG A 106 3.85 22.15 -10.86
CA ARG A 106 3.72 23.56 -11.20
C ARG A 106 4.74 24.40 -10.41
N PRO A 107 5.51 25.30 -11.05
CA PRO A 107 6.55 26.07 -10.38
C PRO A 107 6.06 26.81 -9.12
N GLY A 108 4.85 27.38 -9.17
CA GLY A 108 4.26 28.14 -8.06
C GLY A 108 3.91 27.31 -6.83
N VAL A 109 3.71 25.98 -6.97
CA VAL A 109 3.36 25.08 -5.86
C VAL A 109 4.51 24.15 -5.45
N GLU A 110 5.62 24.14 -6.17
CA GLU A 110 6.77 23.28 -5.86
C GLU A 110 7.25 23.41 -4.39
N PRO A 111 7.40 24.61 -3.79
CA PRO A 111 7.80 24.74 -2.38
C PRO A 111 6.81 24.07 -1.43
N ILE A 112 5.51 24.09 -1.77
CA ILE A 112 4.45 23.47 -0.98
C ILE A 112 4.57 21.95 -1.07
N VAL A 113 4.67 21.40 -2.27
CA VAL A 113 4.84 19.96 -2.52
C VAL A 113 6.06 19.42 -1.76
N ARG A 114 7.21 20.10 -1.83
CA ARG A 114 8.41 19.73 -1.09
C ARG A 114 8.24 19.82 0.43
N THR A 115 7.42 20.74 0.91
CA THR A 115 7.14 20.88 2.34
C THR A 115 6.19 19.79 2.82
N LEU A 116 5.12 19.51 2.08
CA LEU A 116 4.16 18.44 2.40
C LEU A 116 4.86 17.07 2.43
N SER A 117 5.68 16.77 1.43
CA SER A 117 6.37 15.47 1.33
C SER A 117 7.40 15.19 2.43
N ARG A 118 7.78 16.18 3.22
CA ARG A 118 8.72 16.04 4.35
C ARG A 118 8.04 15.83 5.69
N ARG A 119 6.72 15.92 5.76
CA ARG A 119 5.96 15.77 7.00
C ARG A 119 5.32 14.40 7.08
N CYS A 120 5.41 13.75 8.25
CA CYS A 120 4.72 12.49 8.49
C CYS A 120 3.23 12.71 8.75
N LEU A 121 2.40 11.77 8.28
CA LEU A 121 0.95 11.80 8.54
C LEU A 121 0.60 11.46 9.99
N SER A 122 1.48 10.80 10.73
CA SER A 122 1.28 10.41 12.13
C SER A 122 1.80 11.43 13.16
N GLU A 123 2.37 12.54 12.71
CA GLU A 123 2.93 13.58 13.59
C GLU A 123 1.99 14.77 13.72
N PRO A 124 2.12 15.61 14.80
CA PRO A 124 1.35 16.85 14.92
C PRO A 124 1.48 17.77 13.70
N GLY A 125 2.55 17.63 12.93
CA GLY A 125 2.75 18.32 11.66
C GLY A 125 1.72 18.00 10.58
N VAL A 126 0.97 16.90 10.69
CA VAL A 126 -0.14 16.58 9.78
C VAL A 126 -1.22 17.66 9.78
N VAL A 127 -1.50 18.27 10.94
CA VAL A 127 -2.46 19.38 11.06
C VAL A 127 -2.02 20.55 10.20
N VAL A 128 -0.72 20.87 10.21
CA VAL A 128 -0.16 21.93 9.36
C VAL A 128 -0.25 21.54 7.88
N SER A 129 -0.05 20.28 7.53
CA SER A 129 -0.22 19.79 6.16
C SER A 129 -1.66 19.92 5.68
N ILE A 130 -2.63 19.52 6.50
CA ILE A 130 -4.06 19.69 6.21
C ILE A 130 -4.41 21.17 6.06
N LEU A 131 -4.00 22.02 7.00
CA LEU A 131 -4.24 23.46 6.93
C LEU A 131 -3.55 24.11 5.72
N THR A 132 -2.39 23.64 5.34
CA THR A 132 -1.69 24.09 4.13
C THR A 132 -2.47 23.71 2.87
N SER A 133 -2.97 22.49 2.81
CA SER A 133 -3.82 22.00 1.71
C SER A 133 -5.14 22.77 1.63
N LEU A 134 -5.82 22.98 2.76
CA LEU A 134 -7.08 23.72 2.84
C LEU A 134 -6.89 25.24 2.66
N GLY A 135 -5.80 25.80 3.13
CA GLY A 135 -5.51 27.26 3.06
C GLY A 135 -5.24 27.74 1.63
N LEU A 136 -5.08 26.83 0.70
CA LEU A 136 -4.99 27.11 -0.74
C LEU A 136 -6.40 27.19 -1.40
N SER A 137 -7.47 27.31 -0.61
CA SER A 137 -8.89 27.54 -0.92
C SER A 137 -9.59 26.55 -1.84
N THR A 138 -8.88 25.75 -2.53
CA THR A 138 -9.25 24.54 -3.27
C THR A 138 -8.02 23.65 -3.23
N ASP A 139 -8.19 22.35 -3.15
CA ASP A 139 -7.06 21.42 -3.19
C ASP A 139 -6.19 21.79 -4.41
N PRO A 140 -4.95 22.28 -4.21
CA PRO A 140 -4.23 22.87 -5.32
C PRO A 140 -3.91 21.78 -6.32
N GLU A 141 -4.32 22.00 -7.54
CA GLU A 141 -3.83 21.19 -8.64
C GLU A 141 -2.31 21.33 -8.69
N ILE A 142 -1.60 20.35 -8.20
CA ILE A 142 -0.14 20.40 -8.08
C ILE A 142 0.56 20.07 -9.40
N PHE A 143 -0.13 19.35 -10.28
CA PHE A 143 0.44 18.86 -11.52
C PHE A 143 0.50 19.94 -12.62
N ALA A 144 1.65 20.03 -13.28
CA ALA A 144 1.87 20.85 -14.46
C ALA A 144 1.54 20.09 -15.76
N SER A 145 1.63 18.79 -15.71
CA SER A 145 1.33 17.84 -16.79
C SER A 145 0.63 16.62 -16.22
N ASP A 146 -0.01 15.85 -17.07
CA ASP A 146 -0.69 14.60 -16.70
C ASP A 146 0.30 13.63 -16.00
N PRO A 147 0.09 13.30 -14.71
CA PRO A 147 0.98 12.42 -13.97
C PRO A 147 0.89 10.97 -14.40
N THR A 148 -0.15 10.59 -15.15
CA THR A 148 -0.33 9.23 -15.68
C THR A 148 0.39 9.02 -17.01
N ALA A 149 0.96 10.07 -17.58
CA ALA A 149 1.67 10.04 -18.87
C ALA A 149 3.18 10.22 -18.69
N GLY A 150 3.92 9.94 -19.76
CA GLY A 150 5.37 10.13 -19.82
C GLY A 150 6.16 9.27 -18.85
N PRO A 151 7.36 9.73 -18.43
CA PRO A 151 8.23 8.97 -17.53
C PRO A 151 7.57 8.60 -16.20
N LEU A 152 6.83 9.51 -15.55
CA LEU A 152 6.16 9.21 -14.28
C LEU A 152 5.12 8.11 -14.46
N GLY A 153 4.25 8.19 -15.47
CA GLY A 153 3.26 7.16 -15.76
C GLY A 153 3.91 5.78 -15.96
N THR A 154 4.96 5.71 -16.77
CA THR A 154 5.73 4.47 -16.98
C THR A 154 6.30 3.93 -15.66
N ARG A 155 6.83 4.80 -14.79
CA ARG A 155 7.37 4.37 -13.50
C ARG A 155 6.29 3.94 -12.51
N LEU A 156 5.10 4.56 -12.55
CA LEU A 156 3.94 4.14 -11.77
C LEU A 156 3.49 2.73 -12.19
N GLU A 157 3.35 2.46 -13.47
CA GLU A 157 3.04 1.12 -13.99
C GLU A 157 4.06 0.05 -13.57
N GLN A 158 5.36 0.36 -13.64
CA GLN A 158 6.43 -0.54 -13.19
C GLN A 158 6.41 -0.84 -11.69
N ASN A 159 5.71 -0.03 -10.91
CA ASN A 159 5.52 -0.22 -9.47
C ASN A 159 4.12 -0.74 -9.10
N ALA A 160 3.31 -1.15 -10.08
CA ALA A 160 2.09 -1.91 -9.82
C ALA A 160 2.42 -3.19 -9.04
N ALA A 161 1.53 -3.59 -8.14
CA ALA A 161 1.75 -4.77 -7.33
C ALA A 161 1.87 -6.03 -8.21
N PRO A 162 2.79 -6.97 -7.86
CA PRO A 162 2.98 -8.20 -8.61
C PRO A 162 1.71 -9.04 -8.68
N ALA A 163 1.55 -9.76 -9.80
CA ALA A 163 0.41 -10.62 -10.06
C ALA A 163 0.42 -11.94 -9.26
N THR A 164 1.51 -12.25 -8.56
CA THR A 164 1.65 -13.46 -7.75
C THR A 164 2.41 -13.19 -6.48
N VAL A 165 1.96 -13.82 -5.40
CA VAL A 165 2.57 -13.83 -4.08
C VAL A 165 2.75 -15.29 -3.67
N SER A 166 3.96 -15.70 -3.30
CA SER A 166 4.26 -17.12 -3.03
C SER A 166 3.55 -17.66 -1.79
N ALA A 167 3.30 -16.79 -0.80
CA ALA A 167 2.62 -17.14 0.45
C ALA A 167 1.08 -17.03 0.33
N PRO A 168 0.32 -17.68 1.23
CA PRO A 168 -1.11 -17.41 1.38
C PRO A 168 -1.40 -15.93 1.57
N LEU A 169 -2.42 -15.41 0.91
CA LEU A 169 -2.74 -13.99 0.87
C LEU A 169 -4.14 -13.70 1.41
N LEU A 170 -4.25 -12.74 2.31
CA LEU A 170 -5.51 -12.12 2.72
C LEU A 170 -5.54 -10.68 2.22
N ILE A 171 -6.55 -10.31 1.44
CA ILE A 171 -6.82 -8.92 1.07
C ILE A 171 -8.11 -8.47 1.75
N GLY A 172 -8.05 -7.35 2.47
CA GLY A 172 -9.20 -6.69 3.06
C GLY A 172 -9.47 -5.33 2.43
N GLN A 173 -10.73 -5.02 2.14
CA GLN A 173 -11.13 -3.76 1.50
C GLN A 173 -12.29 -3.11 2.24
N GLY A 174 -12.23 -1.80 2.46
CA GLY A 174 -13.35 -1.02 2.95
C GLY A 174 -14.38 -0.79 1.83
N GLY A 175 -15.66 -1.09 2.07
CA GLY A 175 -16.72 -0.92 1.09
C GLY A 175 -16.95 0.56 0.69
N ASP A 176 -16.69 1.48 1.62
CA ASP A 176 -16.85 2.94 1.44
C ASP A 176 -15.50 3.66 1.24
N ASP A 177 -14.45 2.94 0.83
CA ASP A 177 -13.14 3.51 0.59
C ASP A 177 -13.16 4.38 -0.68
N THR A 178 -12.95 5.69 -0.50
CA THR A 178 -12.90 6.66 -1.59
C THR A 178 -11.49 6.92 -2.11
N LEU A 179 -10.46 6.44 -1.42
CA LEU A 179 -9.06 6.64 -1.80
C LEU A 179 -8.54 5.45 -2.60
N VAL A 180 -8.60 4.24 -2.04
CA VAL A 180 -8.37 2.99 -2.76
C VAL A 180 -9.74 2.39 -3.09
N ARG A 181 -10.23 2.67 -4.28
CA ARG A 181 -11.61 2.38 -4.67
C ARG A 181 -11.88 0.87 -4.70
N PRO A 182 -13.04 0.43 -4.14
CA PRO A 182 -13.39 -0.98 -4.08
C PRO A 182 -13.53 -1.66 -5.44
N ASP A 183 -13.93 -0.92 -6.48
CA ASP A 183 -14.05 -1.44 -7.85
C ASP A 183 -12.65 -1.74 -8.46
N ALA A 184 -11.70 -0.82 -8.31
CA ALA A 184 -10.31 -1.02 -8.73
C ALA A 184 -9.66 -2.19 -7.96
N GLN A 185 -9.89 -2.24 -6.64
CA GLN A 185 -9.38 -3.33 -5.80
C GLN A 185 -9.96 -4.68 -6.21
N ARG A 186 -11.24 -4.73 -6.56
CA ARG A 186 -11.89 -5.97 -7.04
C ARG A 186 -11.27 -6.44 -8.35
N ALA A 187 -11.04 -5.54 -9.31
CA ALA A 187 -10.39 -5.87 -10.58
C ALA A 187 -8.97 -6.44 -10.35
N PHE A 188 -8.20 -5.87 -9.42
CA PHE A 188 -6.90 -6.39 -9.02
C PHE A 188 -7.01 -7.82 -8.44
N VAL A 189 -7.94 -8.05 -7.52
CA VAL A 189 -8.21 -9.36 -6.91
C VAL A 189 -8.60 -10.39 -7.98
N GLU A 190 -9.49 -10.04 -8.92
CA GLU A 190 -9.88 -10.90 -10.03
C GLU A 190 -8.68 -11.29 -10.89
N GLY A 191 -7.75 -10.37 -11.15
CA GLY A 191 -6.49 -10.64 -11.84
C GLY A 191 -5.60 -11.63 -11.09
N LEU A 192 -5.46 -11.47 -9.78
CA LEU A 192 -4.73 -12.42 -8.92
C LEU A 192 -5.39 -13.81 -8.95
N CYS A 193 -6.71 -13.87 -8.88
CA CYS A 193 -7.45 -15.12 -8.95
C CYS A 193 -7.24 -15.84 -10.30
N ALA A 194 -7.27 -15.09 -11.39
CA ALA A 194 -7.04 -15.63 -12.73
C ALA A 194 -5.60 -16.18 -12.90
N SER A 195 -4.63 -15.65 -12.15
CA SER A 195 -3.24 -16.16 -12.12
C SER A 195 -3.04 -17.38 -11.22
N GLY A 196 -4.10 -17.85 -10.55
CA GLY A 196 -4.04 -19.02 -9.67
C GLY A 196 -3.54 -18.72 -8.24
N GLN A 197 -3.58 -17.45 -7.81
CA GLN A 197 -3.19 -17.05 -6.46
C GLN A 197 -4.09 -17.69 -5.40
N ARG A 198 -3.51 -18.27 -4.34
CA ARG A 198 -4.24 -18.64 -3.12
C ARG A 198 -4.56 -17.38 -2.33
N LEU A 199 -5.83 -17.00 -2.32
CA LEU A 199 -6.26 -15.69 -1.84
C LEU A 199 -7.62 -15.76 -1.12
N GLU A 200 -7.70 -15.13 0.02
CA GLU A 200 -8.96 -14.79 0.69
C GLU A 200 -9.21 -13.27 0.52
N TYR A 201 -10.40 -12.90 0.07
CA TYR A 201 -10.81 -11.52 -0.11
C TYR A 201 -11.99 -11.17 0.78
N ALA A 202 -11.83 -10.15 1.61
CA ALA A 202 -12.85 -9.66 2.54
C ALA A 202 -13.23 -8.22 2.24
N VAL A 203 -14.54 -7.92 2.16
CA VAL A 203 -15.07 -6.55 2.07
C VAL A 203 -15.77 -6.21 3.37
N TYR A 204 -15.43 -5.03 3.91
CA TYR A 204 -15.96 -4.49 5.17
C TYR A 204 -16.87 -3.30 4.86
N GLU A 205 -18.17 -3.57 4.83
CA GLU A 205 -19.18 -2.56 4.50
C GLU A 205 -19.19 -1.41 5.53
N GLY A 206 -19.45 -0.19 5.08
CA GLY A 206 -19.45 1.00 5.92
C GLY A 206 -18.07 1.42 6.44
N ARG A 207 -16.98 0.82 5.93
CA ARG A 207 -15.61 1.19 6.27
C ARG A 207 -14.96 1.92 5.11
N GLY A 208 -14.48 3.13 5.38
CA GLY A 208 -13.60 3.87 4.48
C GLY A 208 -12.14 3.46 4.65
N HIS A 209 -11.24 4.19 4.00
CA HIS A 209 -9.81 3.89 3.97
C HIS A 209 -9.17 3.78 5.37
N ILE A 210 -9.27 4.81 6.18
CA ILE A 210 -8.70 4.83 7.54
C ILE A 210 -9.56 4.02 8.53
N PRO A 211 -10.92 4.15 8.54
CA PRO A 211 -11.78 3.35 9.41
C PRO A 211 -11.63 1.83 9.27
N LEU A 212 -11.10 1.34 8.13
CA LEU A 212 -10.79 -0.08 7.93
C LEU A 212 -9.80 -0.60 8.99
N VAL A 213 -8.84 0.21 9.41
CA VAL A 213 -7.76 -0.20 10.34
C VAL A 213 -7.86 0.46 11.71
N GLU A 214 -8.94 1.18 11.99
CA GLU A 214 -9.17 1.77 13.30
C GLU A 214 -9.53 0.73 14.36
N ARG A 215 -9.35 1.12 15.64
CA ARG A 215 -9.76 0.29 16.77
C ARG A 215 -11.24 -0.07 16.67
N GLY A 216 -11.55 -1.36 16.78
CA GLY A 216 -12.91 -1.88 16.70
C GLY A 216 -13.39 -2.18 15.27
N SER A 217 -12.54 -1.99 14.26
CA SER A 217 -12.83 -2.52 12.94
C SER A 217 -12.84 -4.05 12.96
N PRO A 218 -13.84 -4.70 12.34
CA PRO A 218 -13.85 -6.16 12.22
C PRO A 218 -12.64 -6.68 11.43
N ALA A 219 -12.10 -5.90 10.50
CA ALA A 219 -10.90 -6.26 9.75
C ALA A 219 -9.71 -6.58 10.67
N ILE A 220 -9.55 -5.83 11.76
CA ILE A 220 -8.45 -6.05 12.70
C ILE A 220 -8.60 -7.42 13.41
N ALA A 221 -9.81 -7.75 13.87
CA ALA A 221 -10.06 -9.05 14.50
C ALA A 221 -9.82 -10.21 13.52
N ASP A 222 -10.27 -10.06 12.27
CA ASP A 222 -10.08 -11.07 11.22
C ASP A 222 -8.61 -11.26 10.86
N VAL A 223 -7.83 -10.19 10.76
CA VAL A 223 -6.37 -10.25 10.51
C VAL A 223 -5.64 -10.98 11.63
N PHE A 224 -5.98 -10.71 12.89
CA PHE A 224 -5.38 -11.45 14.02
C PHE A 224 -5.76 -12.93 14.01
N ALA A 225 -7.04 -13.25 13.76
CA ALA A 225 -7.51 -14.63 13.69
C ALA A 225 -6.84 -15.38 12.53
N TRP A 226 -6.80 -14.76 11.35
CA TRP A 226 -6.15 -15.32 10.18
C TRP A 226 -4.64 -15.56 10.42
N THR A 227 -3.95 -14.61 11.03
CA THR A 227 -2.53 -14.74 11.37
C THR A 227 -2.29 -15.88 12.38
N ALA A 228 -3.16 -16.00 13.39
CA ALA A 228 -3.07 -17.09 14.35
C ALA A 228 -3.20 -18.47 13.67
N ALA A 229 -4.12 -18.60 12.71
CA ALA A 229 -4.29 -19.81 11.90
C ALA A 229 -3.02 -20.11 11.08
N ARG A 230 -2.38 -19.09 10.47
CA ARG A 230 -1.08 -19.26 9.77
C ARG A 230 0.01 -19.71 10.74
N PHE A 231 0.06 -19.14 11.95
CA PHE A 231 1.01 -19.56 12.97
C PHE A 231 0.70 -20.97 13.55
N ALA A 232 -0.55 -21.41 13.53
CA ALA A 232 -0.92 -22.77 13.87
C ALA A 232 -0.59 -23.78 12.74
N GLY A 233 -0.28 -23.32 11.54
CA GLY A 233 -0.03 -24.16 10.36
C GLY A 233 -1.31 -24.75 9.78
N GLU A 234 -2.45 -24.10 10.02
CA GLU A 234 -3.71 -24.51 9.43
C GLU A 234 -3.66 -24.40 7.91
N PRO A 235 -4.21 -25.35 7.17
CA PRO A 235 -4.22 -25.29 5.71
C PRO A 235 -5.02 -24.06 5.23
N VAL A 236 -4.63 -23.54 4.08
CA VAL A 236 -5.39 -22.54 3.32
C VAL A 236 -5.99 -23.25 2.13
N ASP A 237 -7.26 -22.98 1.84
CA ASP A 237 -7.93 -23.49 0.66
C ASP A 237 -7.19 -23.08 -0.61
N ASP A 238 -7.12 -23.97 -1.58
CA ASP A 238 -6.56 -23.65 -2.89
C ASP A 238 -7.48 -22.72 -3.66
N GLY A 239 -6.86 -21.76 -4.38
CA GLY A 239 -7.57 -20.80 -5.22
C GLY A 239 -8.04 -19.54 -4.49
N CYS A 240 -9.04 -18.89 -5.07
CA CYS A 240 -9.61 -17.65 -4.59
C CYS A 240 -10.90 -17.86 -3.83
N ARG A 241 -11.01 -17.24 -2.67
CA ARG A 241 -12.21 -17.27 -1.84
C ARG A 241 -12.63 -15.85 -1.44
N SER A 242 -13.85 -15.48 -1.80
CA SER A 242 -14.50 -14.31 -1.22
C SER A 242 -15.07 -14.66 0.14
N LEU A 243 -14.67 -13.94 1.17
CA LEU A 243 -15.26 -14.07 2.49
C LEU A 243 -16.63 -13.36 2.53
N PRO A 244 -17.57 -13.78 3.38
CA PRO A 244 -18.83 -13.06 3.54
C PRO A 244 -18.59 -11.60 3.87
N GLN A 245 -19.41 -10.72 3.30
CA GLN A 245 -19.40 -9.29 3.64
C GLN A 245 -19.64 -9.09 5.15
N ARG A 246 -18.91 -8.19 5.77
CA ARG A 246 -18.92 -7.94 7.22
C ARG A 246 -19.05 -6.46 7.55
#